data_7c95ad5da724b0efd91b605eedcff77d
#
_entry.id   7c95ad5da724b0efd91b605eedcff77d
#
_cell.length_a   1.000
_cell.length_b   1.000
_cell.length_c   1.000
_cell.angle_alpha   90.00
_cell.angle_beta   90.00
_cell.angle_gamma   90.00
#
_symmetry.space_group_name_H-M   'P 1'
#
loop_
_entity.id
_entity.type
_entity.pdbx_description
1 polymer ?
#
loop_
_entity_poly.entity_id
_entity_poly.type
_entity_poly.pdbx_seq_one_letter_code
_entity_poly.pdbx_strand_id
1 'polypeptide(L)'
;MKFYDREEEQELLENIRAASLQESQMTVLFGRRRIGKTQLALQCTAGSLTLYFFVARKAEALLCQDFVDEAESKLELPIGNYTSFAKLFRHLLIISRERPFNLIIDEFQDFQRTNPSIFSEIQREWDLNKGTSKMNLIVSGSIYSLMHQIFEDRKEPLFSRAGQMIHLKPFEVEVLKEILADHNPSYRPDDLLALYAFTGGVAWYCLLYTSDAA
;
A
#
# COMPACT_ATOMS: atom_id res chain seq x y z
N MET A 1 -15.81 -9.43 7.00
CA MET A 1 -15.02 -9.25 8.23
C MET A 1 -15.09 -7.77 8.57
N LYS A 2 -15.38 -7.40 9.83
CA LYS A 2 -15.41 -6.01 10.28
C LYS A 2 -14.00 -5.43 10.20
N PHE A 3 -13.88 -4.19 9.75
CA PHE A 3 -12.64 -3.44 9.73
C PHE A 3 -12.58 -2.63 11.03
N TYR A 4 -11.55 -2.85 11.84
CA TYR A 4 -11.41 -2.21 13.15
C TYR A 4 -10.38 -1.10 13.05
N ASP A 5 -10.67 0.04 13.71
CA ASP A 5 -9.76 1.18 13.77
C ASP A 5 -9.42 1.70 12.35
N ARG A 6 -8.61 2.72 12.22
CA ARG A 6 -8.10 3.28 10.96
C ARG A 6 -9.03 4.30 10.28
N GLU A 7 -10.00 4.84 11.00
CA GLU A 7 -10.91 5.85 10.45
C GLU A 7 -10.14 7.09 9.98
N GLU A 8 -9.13 7.53 10.75
CA GLU A 8 -8.30 8.67 10.39
C GLU A 8 -7.47 8.40 9.12
N GLU A 9 -6.85 7.23 9.05
CA GLU A 9 -6.08 6.84 7.86
C GLU A 9 -6.98 6.63 6.63
N GLN A 10 -8.19 6.11 6.82
CA GLN A 10 -9.18 5.96 5.75
C GLN A 10 -9.62 7.31 5.22
N GLU A 11 -10.02 8.25 6.08
CA GLU A 11 -10.42 9.60 5.69
C GLU A 11 -9.28 10.33 4.95
N LEU A 12 -8.06 10.22 5.45
CA LEU A 12 -6.88 10.78 4.81
C LEU A 12 -6.66 10.20 3.40
N LEU A 13 -6.73 8.88 3.25
CA LEU A 13 -6.55 8.20 1.95
C LEU A 13 -7.67 8.54 0.97
N GLU A 14 -8.91 8.71 1.42
CA GLU A 14 -10.04 9.16 0.59
C GLU A 14 -9.83 10.59 0.09
N ASN A 15 -9.37 11.49 0.96
CA ASN A 15 -9.04 12.86 0.59
C ASN A 15 -7.92 12.93 -0.45
N ILE A 16 -6.86 12.11 -0.28
CA ILE A 16 -5.77 12.01 -1.24
C ILE A 16 -6.26 11.45 -2.58
N ARG A 17 -7.09 10.42 -2.56
CA ARG A 17 -7.72 9.86 -3.75
C ARG A 17 -8.55 10.90 -4.50
N ALA A 18 -9.31 11.72 -3.80
CA ALA A 18 -10.05 12.83 -4.42
C ALA A 18 -9.12 13.87 -5.05
N ALA A 19 -8.02 14.22 -4.39
CA ALA A 19 -7.00 15.13 -4.92
C ALA A 19 -6.30 14.55 -6.16
N SER A 20 -6.13 13.23 -6.24
CA SER A 20 -5.47 12.57 -7.37
C SER A 20 -6.22 12.72 -8.70
N LEU A 21 -7.50 13.10 -8.66
CA LEU A 21 -8.28 13.42 -9.86
C LEU A 21 -7.86 14.74 -10.53
N GLN A 22 -7.09 15.57 -9.85
CA GLN A 22 -6.54 16.81 -10.40
C GLN A 22 -5.08 16.61 -10.86
N GLU A 23 -4.25 16.05 -9.99
CA GLU A 23 -2.87 15.65 -10.29
C GLU A 23 -2.50 14.41 -9.48
N SER A 24 -1.61 13.58 -10.02
CA SER A 24 -1.21 12.34 -9.36
C SER A 24 -0.67 12.57 -7.94
N GLN A 25 -1.14 11.74 -7.03
CA GLN A 25 -0.71 11.73 -5.62
C GLN A 25 0.07 10.46 -5.30
N MET A 26 1.10 10.58 -4.47
CA MET A 26 1.87 9.45 -3.97
C MET A 26 1.77 9.38 -2.44
N THR A 27 1.30 8.24 -1.94
CA THR A 27 1.20 7.95 -0.50
C THR A 27 2.03 6.73 -0.16
N VAL A 28 2.74 6.80 0.95
CA VAL A 28 3.54 5.69 1.48
C VAL A 28 2.87 5.12 2.73
N LEU A 29 2.52 3.83 2.69
CA LEU A 29 2.05 3.08 3.85
C LEU A 29 3.19 2.19 4.36
N PHE A 30 3.60 2.36 5.61
CA PHE A 30 4.64 1.54 6.17
C PHE A 30 4.32 1.12 7.61
N GLY A 31 4.97 0.06 8.08
CA GLY A 31 4.71 -0.52 9.37
C GLY A 31 4.98 -2.03 9.35
N ARG A 32 4.89 -2.68 10.51
CA ARG A 32 5.21 -4.10 10.67
C ARG A 32 4.45 -4.98 9.67
N ARG A 33 5.04 -6.12 9.33
CA ARG A 33 4.35 -7.16 8.57
C ARG A 33 3.06 -7.57 9.30
N ARG A 34 1.99 -7.82 8.52
CA ARG A 34 0.67 -8.23 9.05
C ARG A 34 -0.09 -7.17 9.85
N ILE A 35 0.31 -5.90 9.78
CA ILE A 35 -0.35 -4.78 10.47
C ILE A 35 -1.63 -4.29 9.74
N GLY A 36 -1.90 -4.77 8.53
CA GLY A 36 -3.09 -4.40 7.75
C GLY A 36 -2.87 -3.39 6.62
N LYS A 37 -1.61 -3.07 6.22
CA LYS A 37 -1.33 -2.10 5.14
C LYS A 37 -2.07 -2.39 3.84
N THR A 38 -1.90 -3.58 3.31
CA THR A 38 -2.52 -4.02 2.06
C THR A 38 -4.04 -3.99 2.15
N GLN A 39 -4.59 -4.44 3.29
CA GLN A 39 -6.02 -4.44 3.53
C GLN A 39 -6.59 -3.02 3.58
N LEU A 40 -5.90 -2.08 4.25
CA LEU A 40 -6.28 -0.67 4.29
C LEU A 40 -6.28 -0.06 2.89
N ALA A 41 -5.20 -0.25 2.12
CA ALA A 41 -5.10 0.27 0.76
C ALA A 41 -6.23 -0.25 -0.16
N LEU A 42 -6.53 -1.56 -0.10
CA LEU A 42 -7.60 -2.17 -0.87
C LEU A 42 -8.99 -1.70 -0.42
N GLN A 43 -9.20 -1.52 0.89
CA GLN A 43 -10.46 -1.02 1.43
C GLN A 43 -10.75 0.41 0.97
N CYS A 44 -9.76 1.31 1.06
CA CYS A 44 -9.91 2.72 0.65
C CYS A 44 -10.06 2.90 -0.87
N THR A 45 -9.69 1.90 -1.66
CA THR A 45 -9.85 1.91 -3.12
C THR A 45 -11.00 1.03 -3.62
N ALA A 46 -11.76 0.43 -2.70
CA ALA A 46 -12.89 -0.45 -3.03
C ALA A 46 -13.94 0.28 -3.89
N GLY A 47 -14.48 -0.42 -4.89
CA GLY A 47 -15.46 0.17 -5.82
C GLY A 47 -14.89 1.14 -6.86
N SER A 48 -13.57 1.38 -6.87
CA SER A 48 -12.89 2.18 -7.90
C SER A 48 -11.86 1.35 -8.67
N LEU A 49 -11.53 1.81 -9.88
CA LEU A 49 -10.53 1.13 -10.72
C LEU A 49 -9.18 1.09 -10.02
N THR A 50 -8.70 -0.11 -9.71
CA THR A 50 -7.49 -0.30 -8.90
C THR A 50 -6.63 -1.41 -9.48
N LEU A 51 -5.36 -1.09 -9.72
CA LEU A 51 -4.29 -2.04 -10.05
C LEU A 51 -3.54 -2.40 -8.77
N TYR A 52 -3.24 -3.68 -8.58
CA TYR A 52 -2.49 -4.17 -7.44
C TYR A 52 -1.22 -4.90 -7.90
N PHE A 53 -0.07 -4.33 -7.62
CA PHE A 53 1.24 -4.85 -7.97
C PHE A 53 1.96 -5.33 -6.71
N PHE A 54 2.29 -6.61 -6.66
CA PHE A 54 3.12 -7.19 -5.61
C PHE A 54 4.55 -7.35 -6.10
N VAL A 55 5.52 -6.70 -5.45
CA VAL A 55 6.93 -6.79 -5.83
C VAL A 55 7.53 -8.09 -5.30
N ALA A 56 7.37 -9.16 -6.07
CA ALA A 56 7.99 -10.45 -5.78
C ALA A 56 9.50 -10.42 -6.07
N ARG A 57 10.25 -11.29 -5.41
CA ARG A 57 11.71 -11.43 -5.61
C ARG A 57 12.01 -12.20 -6.87
N LYS A 58 11.90 -11.57 -8.02
CA LYS A 58 12.21 -12.11 -9.34
C LYS A 58 12.78 -11.02 -10.26
N ALA A 59 13.28 -11.40 -11.45
CA ALA A 59 13.84 -10.46 -12.39
C ALA A 59 12.81 -9.40 -12.82
N GLU A 60 13.26 -8.17 -13.07
CA GLU A 60 12.41 -7.03 -13.43
C GLU A 60 11.50 -7.33 -14.63
N ALA A 61 12.01 -8.00 -15.66
CA ALA A 61 11.20 -8.34 -16.83
C ALA A 61 10.02 -9.28 -16.49
N LEU A 62 10.20 -10.20 -15.53
CA LEU A 62 9.13 -11.09 -15.08
C LEU A 62 8.12 -10.36 -14.18
N LEU A 63 8.57 -9.38 -13.38
CA LEU A 63 7.66 -8.50 -12.65
C LEU A 63 6.82 -7.67 -13.60
N CYS A 64 7.45 -7.09 -14.62
CA CYS A 64 6.75 -6.30 -15.63
C CYS A 64 5.69 -7.13 -16.36
N GLN A 65 5.94 -8.41 -16.62
CA GLN A 65 4.95 -9.29 -17.24
C GLN A 65 3.73 -9.47 -16.34
N ASP A 66 3.91 -9.79 -15.05
CA ASP A 66 2.79 -9.91 -14.11
C ASP A 66 2.00 -8.59 -13.99
N PHE A 67 2.70 -7.45 -13.98
CA PHE A 67 2.09 -6.14 -13.86
C PHE A 67 1.33 -5.73 -15.12
N VAL A 68 1.81 -6.13 -16.29
CA VAL A 68 1.10 -5.96 -17.56
C VAL A 68 -0.17 -6.79 -17.57
N ASP A 69 -0.10 -8.07 -17.18
CA ASP A 69 -1.26 -8.97 -17.14
C ASP A 69 -2.35 -8.42 -16.21
N GLU A 70 -1.97 -7.91 -15.02
CA GLU A 70 -2.90 -7.24 -14.10
C GLU A 70 -3.49 -5.96 -14.71
N ALA A 71 -2.64 -5.13 -15.33
CA ALA A 71 -3.07 -3.87 -15.91
C ALA A 71 -4.01 -4.09 -17.10
N GLU A 72 -3.71 -5.01 -18.01
CA GLU A 72 -4.56 -5.36 -19.15
C GLU A 72 -5.92 -5.90 -18.69
N SER A 73 -5.92 -6.77 -17.67
CA SER A 73 -7.13 -7.34 -17.09
C SER A 73 -8.05 -6.27 -16.48
N LYS A 74 -7.48 -5.30 -15.75
CA LYS A 74 -8.26 -4.27 -15.04
C LYS A 74 -8.62 -3.07 -15.89
N LEU A 75 -7.70 -2.66 -16.76
CA LEU A 75 -7.94 -1.53 -17.66
C LEU A 75 -8.71 -1.94 -18.92
N GLU A 76 -8.79 -3.24 -19.22
CA GLU A 76 -9.41 -3.75 -20.47
C GLU A 76 -8.79 -3.09 -21.71
N LEU A 77 -7.47 -2.87 -21.67
CA LEU A 77 -6.69 -2.23 -22.74
C LEU A 77 -5.40 -3.02 -22.98
N PRO A 78 -4.96 -3.18 -24.22
CA PRO A 78 -3.63 -3.75 -24.49
C PRO A 78 -2.55 -2.77 -24.00
N ILE A 79 -1.70 -3.22 -23.10
CA ILE A 79 -0.60 -2.44 -22.53
C ILE A 79 0.70 -2.68 -23.31
N GLY A 80 0.87 -3.90 -23.84
CA GLY A 80 2.07 -4.32 -24.55
C GLY A 80 3.15 -4.87 -23.62
N ASN A 81 4.31 -5.24 -24.18
CA ASN A 81 5.37 -5.93 -23.47
C ASN A 81 6.40 -4.94 -22.90
N TYR A 82 6.74 -5.09 -21.63
CA TYR A 82 7.74 -4.30 -20.93
C TYR A 82 8.77 -5.20 -20.24
N THR A 83 10.02 -4.78 -20.28
CA THR A 83 11.14 -5.39 -19.53
C THR A 83 11.71 -4.44 -18.48
N SER A 84 11.26 -3.18 -18.46
CA SER A 84 11.62 -2.16 -17.50
C SER A 84 10.36 -1.61 -16.84
N PHE A 85 10.34 -1.64 -15.50
CA PHE A 85 9.23 -1.11 -14.73
C PHE A 85 9.04 0.40 -14.92
N ALA A 86 10.12 1.15 -15.03
CA ALA A 86 10.02 2.60 -15.26
C ALA A 86 9.30 2.95 -16.57
N LYS A 87 9.52 2.16 -17.64
CA LYS A 87 8.80 2.36 -18.90
C LYS A 87 7.32 2.00 -18.77
N LEU A 88 6.99 0.90 -18.09
CA LEU A 88 5.62 0.52 -17.77
C LEU A 88 4.95 1.60 -16.90
N PHE A 89 5.62 2.07 -15.85
CA PHE A 89 5.13 3.10 -14.94
C PHE A 89 4.81 4.42 -15.68
N ARG A 90 5.72 4.85 -16.57
CA ARG A 90 5.46 6.00 -17.45
C ARG A 90 4.20 5.79 -18.30
N HIS A 91 4.02 4.63 -18.90
CA HIS A 91 2.84 4.33 -19.70
C HIS A 91 1.56 4.39 -18.86
N LEU A 92 1.57 3.82 -17.65
CA LEU A 92 0.46 3.88 -16.71
C LEU A 92 0.13 5.33 -16.29
N LEU A 93 1.14 6.17 -16.05
CA LEU A 93 0.95 7.61 -15.80
C LEU A 93 0.28 8.31 -16.99
N ILE A 94 0.66 7.97 -18.22
CA ILE A 94 0.03 8.52 -19.43
C ILE A 94 -1.43 8.08 -19.56
N ILE A 95 -1.73 6.80 -19.34
CA ILE A 95 -3.10 6.27 -19.38
C ILE A 95 -3.97 6.97 -18.32
N SER A 96 -3.43 7.24 -17.13
CA SER A 96 -4.17 7.87 -16.06
C SER A 96 -4.62 9.31 -16.36
N ARG A 97 -4.10 9.96 -17.39
CA ARG A 97 -4.55 11.31 -17.81
C ARG A 97 -6.01 11.33 -18.23
N GLU A 98 -6.40 10.32 -19.00
CA GLU A 98 -7.75 10.18 -19.54
C GLU A 98 -8.63 9.27 -18.67
N ARG A 99 -8.01 8.27 -18.05
CA ARG A 99 -8.69 7.28 -17.23
C ARG A 99 -8.03 7.20 -15.84
N PRO A 100 -8.50 8.00 -14.86
CA PRO A 100 -7.97 7.97 -13.49
C PRO A 100 -8.13 6.59 -12.85
N PHE A 101 -7.10 6.14 -12.10
CA PHE A 101 -7.13 4.87 -11.38
C PHE A 101 -6.19 4.90 -10.16
N ASN A 102 -6.37 3.92 -9.28
CA ASN A 102 -5.47 3.69 -8.17
C ASN A 102 -4.41 2.65 -8.58
N LEU A 103 -3.16 2.90 -8.21
CA LEU A 103 -2.07 1.93 -8.32
C LEU A 103 -1.53 1.65 -6.93
N ILE A 104 -1.71 0.41 -6.46
CA ILE A 104 -1.13 -0.07 -5.21
C ILE A 104 0.11 -0.89 -5.56
N ILE A 105 1.27 -0.52 -4.98
CA ILE A 105 2.51 -1.30 -5.12
C ILE A 105 2.91 -1.80 -3.74
N ASP A 106 2.78 -3.11 -3.51
CA ASP A 106 3.09 -3.75 -2.23
C ASP A 106 4.51 -4.33 -2.20
N GLU A 107 5.14 -4.30 -1.02
CA GLU A 107 6.54 -4.64 -0.76
C GLU A 107 7.51 -3.83 -1.65
N PHE A 108 7.23 -2.52 -1.80
CA PHE A 108 7.93 -1.58 -2.67
C PHE A 108 9.44 -1.56 -2.47
N GLN A 109 9.93 -1.76 -1.24
CA GLN A 109 11.36 -1.82 -0.93
C GLN A 109 12.09 -2.98 -1.64
N ASP A 110 11.39 -4.04 -2.03
CA ASP A 110 12.01 -5.18 -2.71
C ASP A 110 12.44 -4.85 -4.16
N PHE A 111 11.97 -3.76 -4.74
CA PHE A 111 12.49 -3.22 -6.00
C PHE A 111 13.99 -2.94 -5.96
N GLN A 112 14.54 -2.50 -4.83
CA GLN A 112 15.97 -2.24 -4.69
C GLN A 112 16.85 -3.45 -5.04
N ARG A 113 16.31 -4.66 -4.79
CA ARG A 113 17.01 -5.92 -5.09
C ARG A 113 16.88 -6.33 -6.55
N THR A 114 15.87 -5.84 -7.23
CA THR A 114 15.57 -6.17 -8.62
C THR A 114 16.42 -5.34 -9.58
N ASN A 115 16.50 -4.04 -9.33
CA ASN A 115 17.25 -3.08 -10.14
C ASN A 115 17.72 -1.92 -9.23
N PRO A 116 19.04 -1.75 -8.99
CA PRO A 116 19.55 -0.68 -8.13
C PRO A 116 19.20 0.74 -8.59
N SER A 117 18.94 0.95 -9.87
CA SER A 117 18.60 2.27 -10.43
C SER A 117 17.09 2.57 -10.43
N ILE A 118 16.26 1.63 -10.02
CA ILE A 118 14.81 1.69 -10.21
C ILE A 118 14.17 2.93 -9.55
N PHE A 119 14.63 3.32 -8.37
CA PHE A 119 14.07 4.48 -7.68
C PHE A 119 14.41 5.79 -8.39
N SER A 120 15.60 5.92 -8.98
CA SER A 120 15.98 7.07 -9.81
C SER A 120 15.14 7.13 -11.10
N GLU A 121 14.86 5.96 -11.68
CA GLU A 121 14.04 5.88 -12.89
C GLU A 121 12.57 6.22 -12.58
N ILE A 122 12.00 5.69 -11.47
CA ILE A 122 10.65 6.04 -11.00
C ILE A 122 10.56 7.54 -10.69
N GLN A 123 11.55 8.09 -10.00
CA GLN A 123 11.63 9.52 -9.72
C GLN A 123 11.49 10.34 -10.99
N ARG A 124 12.29 10.03 -12.00
CA ARG A 124 12.28 10.75 -13.28
C ARG A 124 10.90 10.72 -13.94
N GLU A 125 10.29 9.55 -14.05
CA GLU A 125 8.99 9.41 -14.68
C GLU A 125 7.89 10.09 -13.87
N TRP A 126 7.97 10.04 -12.54
CA TRP A 126 7.06 10.73 -11.63
C TRP A 126 7.16 12.25 -11.80
N ASP A 127 8.35 12.81 -11.67
CA ASP A 127 8.59 14.26 -11.74
C ASP A 127 8.14 14.85 -13.10
N LEU A 128 8.29 14.09 -14.19
CA LEU A 128 7.90 14.52 -15.54
C LEU A 128 6.38 14.43 -15.79
N ASN A 129 5.65 13.57 -15.12
CA ASN A 129 4.27 13.25 -15.49
C ASN A 129 3.24 13.58 -14.41
N LYS A 130 3.60 13.66 -13.12
CA LYS A 130 2.63 13.77 -12.02
C LYS A 130 1.62 14.92 -12.19
N GLY A 131 2.06 16.09 -12.65
CA GLY A 131 1.21 17.27 -12.79
C GLY A 131 0.19 17.19 -13.93
N THR A 132 0.33 16.21 -14.83
CA THR A 132 -0.61 16.01 -15.95
C THR A 132 -1.35 14.69 -15.89
N SER A 133 -0.97 13.80 -15.00
CA SER A 133 -1.59 12.49 -14.78
C SER A 133 -2.50 12.51 -13.55
N LYS A 134 -3.37 11.51 -13.44
CA LYS A 134 -4.42 11.40 -12.40
C LYS A 134 -4.38 10.02 -11.76
N MET A 135 -3.21 9.66 -11.25
CA MET A 135 -2.97 8.38 -10.59
C MET A 135 -2.93 8.57 -9.07
N ASN A 136 -3.71 7.81 -8.34
CA ASN A 136 -3.54 7.66 -6.91
C ASN A 136 -2.56 6.50 -6.66
N LEU A 137 -1.28 6.83 -6.44
CA LEU A 137 -0.22 5.86 -6.18
C LEU A 137 -0.09 5.63 -4.68
N ILE A 138 -0.35 4.40 -4.24
CA ILE A 138 -0.14 3.94 -2.86
C ILE A 138 0.98 2.91 -2.88
N VAL A 139 2.12 3.23 -2.29
CA VAL A 139 3.21 2.28 -2.12
C VAL A 139 3.23 1.76 -0.69
N SER A 140 3.38 0.45 -0.49
CA SER A 140 3.45 -0.12 0.84
C SER A 140 4.73 -0.92 1.06
N GLY A 141 5.20 -0.93 2.31
CA GLY A 141 6.41 -1.65 2.69
C GLY A 141 6.41 -2.11 4.15
N SER A 142 6.99 -3.28 4.37
CA SER A 142 7.03 -3.92 5.69
C SER A 142 8.33 -3.70 6.46
N ILE A 143 9.37 -3.14 5.82
CA ILE A 143 10.67 -2.88 6.44
C ILE A 143 10.81 -1.38 6.69
N TYR A 144 10.56 -0.97 7.94
CA TYR A 144 10.57 0.45 8.36
C TYR A 144 11.82 1.19 7.91
N SER A 145 13.02 0.65 8.23
CA SER A 145 14.29 1.31 7.92
C SER A 145 14.51 1.54 6.43
N LEU A 146 14.09 0.60 5.57
CA LEU A 146 14.21 0.76 4.12
C LEU A 146 13.20 1.77 3.59
N MET A 147 11.95 1.74 4.05
CA MET A 147 10.94 2.71 3.60
C MET A 147 11.31 4.13 4.04
N HIS A 148 11.80 4.27 5.26
CA HIS A 148 12.32 5.55 5.76
C HIS A 148 13.53 6.03 4.92
N GLN A 149 14.50 5.14 4.64
CA GLN A 149 15.62 5.46 3.78
C GLN A 149 15.14 5.93 2.40
N ILE A 150 14.30 5.16 1.71
CA ILE A 150 13.84 5.44 0.33
C ILE A 150 13.14 6.81 0.22
N PHE A 151 12.33 7.20 1.21
CA PHE A 151 11.45 8.37 1.10
C PHE A 151 11.84 9.56 1.98
N GLU A 152 12.66 9.39 3.01
CA GLU A 152 13.04 10.44 3.97
C GLU A 152 14.54 10.77 3.98
N ASP A 153 15.40 9.92 3.44
CA ASP A 153 16.82 10.31 3.28
C ASP A 153 16.98 11.25 2.10
N ARG A 154 17.56 12.42 2.37
CA ARG A 154 17.81 13.48 1.37
C ARG A 154 18.68 13.03 0.20
N LYS A 155 19.45 11.96 0.35
CA LYS A 155 20.32 11.41 -0.68
C LYS A 155 19.60 10.47 -1.64
N GLU A 156 18.42 10.02 -1.27
CA GLU A 156 17.67 9.04 -2.05
C GLU A 156 16.78 9.72 -3.11
N PRO A 157 16.61 9.08 -4.28
CA PRO A 157 15.87 9.66 -5.40
C PRO A 157 14.43 10.05 -5.06
N LEU A 158 13.73 9.24 -4.26
CA LEU A 158 12.32 9.45 -3.94
C LEU A 158 12.09 10.36 -2.72
N PHE A 159 13.15 10.95 -2.18
CA PHE A 159 13.04 11.93 -1.10
C PHE A 159 12.02 13.03 -1.45
N SER A 160 11.09 13.30 -0.55
CA SER A 160 10.07 14.36 -0.69
C SER A 160 9.13 14.21 -1.91
N ARG A 161 9.00 13.01 -2.53
CA ARG A 161 8.04 12.75 -3.61
C ARG A 161 6.70 12.22 -3.11
N ALA A 162 6.67 11.60 -1.96
CA ALA A 162 5.43 11.24 -1.29
C ALA A 162 4.78 12.49 -0.68
N GLY A 163 3.51 12.70 -1.00
CA GLY A 163 2.70 13.77 -0.39
C GLY A 163 2.34 13.43 1.05
N GLN A 164 2.20 12.14 1.36
CA GLN A 164 1.90 11.64 2.70
C GLN A 164 2.66 10.35 3.01
N MET A 165 3.09 10.22 4.27
CA MET A 165 3.70 9.02 4.82
C MET A 165 2.91 8.57 6.05
N ILE A 166 2.29 7.40 5.97
CA ILE A 166 1.40 6.88 7.00
C ILE A 166 2.06 5.67 7.67
N HIS A 167 2.40 5.81 8.94
CA HIS A 167 2.96 4.73 9.75
C HIS A 167 1.85 3.99 10.47
N LEU A 168 1.46 2.81 9.96
CA LEU A 168 0.48 1.96 10.63
C LEU A 168 1.10 1.31 11.88
N LYS A 169 0.52 1.65 13.03
CA LYS A 169 0.89 1.11 14.33
C LYS A 169 0.04 -0.11 14.68
N PRO A 170 0.48 -0.96 15.62
CA PRO A 170 -0.37 -1.97 16.24
C PRO A 170 -1.64 -1.36 16.85
N PHE A 171 -2.70 -2.15 16.93
CA PHE A 171 -3.94 -1.73 17.59
C PHE A 171 -3.68 -1.38 19.06
N GLU A 172 -4.30 -0.33 19.51
CA GLU A 172 -4.30 0.06 20.92
C GLU A 172 -5.23 -0.84 21.75
N VAL A 173 -5.13 -0.76 23.06
CA VAL A 173 -5.88 -1.64 23.98
C VAL A 173 -7.39 -1.47 23.81
N GLU A 174 -7.84 -0.28 23.52
CA GLU A 174 -9.25 0.04 23.29
C GLU A 174 -9.83 -0.74 22.10
N VAL A 175 -9.08 -0.82 21.00
CA VAL A 175 -9.46 -1.60 19.82
C VAL A 175 -9.45 -3.10 20.12
N LEU A 176 -8.50 -3.57 20.94
CA LEU A 176 -8.47 -4.98 21.35
C LEU A 176 -9.69 -5.35 22.22
N LYS A 177 -10.17 -4.44 23.06
CA LYS A 177 -11.43 -4.61 23.82
C LYS A 177 -12.62 -4.72 22.90
N GLU A 178 -12.69 -3.87 21.86
CA GLU A 178 -13.75 -3.92 20.85
C GLU A 178 -13.74 -5.26 20.10
N ILE A 179 -12.57 -5.69 19.62
CA ILE A 179 -12.41 -6.99 18.94
C ILE A 179 -12.86 -8.13 19.85
N LEU A 180 -12.45 -8.14 21.12
CA LEU A 180 -12.88 -9.16 22.06
C LEU A 180 -14.39 -9.13 22.32
N ALA A 181 -14.96 -7.96 22.54
CA ALA A 181 -16.39 -7.81 22.79
C ALA A 181 -17.24 -8.31 21.60
N ASP A 182 -16.80 -8.08 20.37
CA ASP A 182 -17.49 -8.55 19.17
C ASP A 182 -17.45 -10.10 19.01
N HIS A 183 -16.37 -10.75 19.47
CA HIS A 183 -16.20 -12.21 19.33
C HIS A 183 -16.57 -12.98 20.58
N ASN A 184 -16.39 -12.40 21.76
CA ASN A 184 -16.75 -12.99 23.05
C ASN A 184 -17.25 -11.90 24.03
N PRO A 185 -18.54 -11.56 24.03
CA PRO A 185 -19.09 -10.52 24.92
C PRO A 185 -18.85 -10.75 26.42
N SER A 186 -18.52 -11.99 26.81
CA SER A 186 -18.24 -12.38 28.20
C SER A 186 -16.74 -12.46 28.51
N TYR A 187 -15.88 -11.86 27.68
CA TYR A 187 -14.45 -11.89 27.90
C TYR A 187 -14.04 -11.31 29.28
N ARG A 188 -12.97 -11.82 29.83
CA ARG A 188 -12.42 -11.37 31.11
C ARG A 188 -11.15 -10.52 30.89
N PRO A 189 -10.70 -9.76 31.91
CA PRO A 189 -9.46 -9.01 31.83
C PRO A 189 -8.24 -9.88 31.45
N ASP A 190 -8.20 -11.13 31.89
CA ASP A 190 -7.11 -12.07 31.55
C ASP A 190 -7.10 -12.42 30.05
N ASP A 191 -8.27 -12.47 29.40
CA ASP A 191 -8.38 -12.74 27.96
C ASP A 191 -7.80 -11.55 27.16
N LEU A 192 -8.04 -10.31 27.62
CA LEU A 192 -7.46 -9.13 27.02
C LEU A 192 -5.92 -9.09 27.18
N LEU A 193 -5.44 -9.44 28.38
CA LEU A 193 -4.01 -9.52 28.63
C LEU A 193 -3.36 -10.60 27.75
N ALA A 194 -4.00 -11.76 27.64
CA ALA A 194 -3.52 -12.84 26.79
C ALA A 194 -3.50 -12.40 25.31
N LEU A 195 -4.58 -11.80 24.80
CA LEU A 195 -4.63 -11.29 23.41
C LEU A 195 -3.50 -10.31 23.16
N TYR A 196 -3.30 -9.34 24.03
CA TYR A 196 -2.21 -8.36 23.87
C TYR A 196 -0.83 -9.02 23.97
N ALA A 197 -0.60 -9.90 24.94
CA ALA A 197 0.70 -10.56 25.14
C ALA A 197 1.12 -11.43 23.95
N PHE A 198 0.18 -12.15 23.31
CA PHE A 198 0.47 -13.02 22.18
C PHE A 198 0.51 -12.30 20.84
N THR A 199 -0.30 -11.24 20.65
CA THR A 199 -0.44 -10.57 19.34
C THR A 199 0.36 -9.27 19.24
N GLY A 200 0.64 -8.62 20.39
CA GLY A 200 1.24 -7.28 20.43
C GLY A 200 0.41 -6.24 19.68
N GLY A 201 -0.91 -6.43 19.57
CA GLY A 201 -1.81 -5.56 18.82
C GLY A 201 -1.67 -5.65 17.29
N VAL A 202 -0.91 -6.61 16.76
CA VAL A 202 -0.78 -6.79 15.30
C VAL A 202 -2.09 -7.33 14.73
N ALA A 203 -2.74 -6.56 13.84
CA ALA A 203 -4.09 -6.78 13.33
C ALA A 203 -4.38 -8.23 12.90
N TRP A 204 -3.51 -8.80 12.08
CA TRP A 204 -3.68 -10.17 11.60
C TRP A 204 -3.74 -11.20 12.75
N TYR A 205 -2.86 -11.07 13.74
CA TYR A 205 -2.84 -12.02 14.85
C TYR A 205 -4.00 -11.83 15.81
N CYS A 206 -4.46 -10.58 16.02
CA CYS A 206 -5.64 -10.31 16.82
C CYS A 206 -6.89 -10.98 16.22
N LEU A 207 -7.09 -10.82 14.91
CA LEU A 207 -8.24 -11.39 14.20
C LEU A 207 -8.15 -12.92 14.08
N LEU A 208 -6.96 -13.48 13.90
CA LEU A 208 -6.76 -14.93 13.88
C LEU A 208 -7.08 -15.55 15.25
N TYR A 209 -6.54 -14.98 16.32
CA TYR A 209 -6.75 -15.47 17.70
C TYR A 209 -8.22 -15.49 18.09
N THR A 210 -9.00 -14.50 17.63
CA THR A 210 -10.44 -14.42 17.95
C THR A 210 -11.30 -15.30 17.03
N SER A 211 -10.86 -15.58 15.79
CA SER A 211 -11.61 -16.45 14.86
C SER A 211 -11.47 -17.94 15.18
N ASP A 212 -10.34 -18.37 15.75
CA ASP A 212 -10.09 -19.78 16.10
C ASP A 212 -10.57 -20.15 17.52
N ALA A 213 -11.00 -19.15 18.29
CA ALA A 213 -11.51 -19.35 19.65
C ALA A 213 -13.04 -19.51 19.73
N ALA A 214 -13.75 -19.56 18.58
CA ALA A 214 -15.20 -19.65 18.48
C ALA A 214 -15.69 -21.09 18.18
#